data_3eaef750924c0427f7cd923c443f5d63
#
_entry.id   3eaef750924c0427f7cd923c443f5d63
#
_cell.length_a   1.000
_cell.length_b   1.000
_cell.length_c   1.000
_cell.angle_alpha   90.00
_cell.angle_beta   90.00
_cell.angle_gamma   90.00
#
_symmetry.space_group_name_H-M   'P 1'
#
loop_
_entity.id
_entity.type
_entity.pdbx_description
1 polymer ?
#
loop_
_entity_poly.entity_id
_entity_poly.type
_entity_poly.pdbx_seq_one_letter_code
_entity_poly.pdbx_strand_id
1 'polypeptide(L)'
;MCAMIDEKVREIKKELRLAMNGVVSSIQRNYGLNYKINFGIEIPRLKGIASNFEKDEELAKRLWQDNIRECKMLAIFLMPESSYAGVAEQWIAEAPFTEIADHLTMVILSKLPDAAAKAIQWIQNSEGLFRYCGFMTLTHLFRKGVALDKEQESIYLAITKDIETTESRKSVIMAAYNSLGHYCDDEE
;
A
#
# COMPACT_ATOMS: atom_id res chain seq x y z
N MET A 1 7.76 -28.05 -0.01
CA MET A 1 7.63 -26.60 0.15
C MET A 1 6.30 -26.10 -0.44
N CYS A 2 5.99 -26.27 -1.71
CA CYS A 2 4.74 -25.81 -2.34
C CYS A 2 3.46 -26.34 -1.65
N ALA A 3 3.36 -27.64 -1.32
CA ALA A 3 2.19 -28.22 -0.66
C ALA A 3 1.90 -27.61 0.73
N MET A 4 2.92 -27.25 1.49
CA MET A 4 2.79 -26.61 2.80
C MET A 4 2.27 -25.16 2.68
N ILE A 5 2.71 -24.41 1.67
CA ILE A 5 2.20 -23.05 1.39
C ILE A 5 0.71 -23.13 0.98
N ASP A 6 0.35 -24.06 0.11
CA ASP A 6 -1.05 -24.24 -0.31
C ASP A 6 -1.97 -24.63 0.87
N GLU A 7 -1.47 -25.37 1.85
CA GLU A 7 -2.20 -25.68 3.08
C GLU A 7 -2.43 -24.43 3.93
N LYS A 8 -1.38 -23.62 4.18
CA LYS A 8 -1.49 -22.33 4.88
C LYS A 8 -2.49 -21.39 4.18
N VAL A 9 -2.45 -21.30 2.85
CA VAL A 9 -3.41 -20.49 2.06
C VAL A 9 -4.85 -20.99 2.25
N ARG A 10 -5.08 -22.31 2.31
CA ARG A 10 -6.42 -22.86 2.57
C ARG A 10 -6.92 -22.55 3.98
N GLU A 11 -6.03 -22.63 4.97
CA GLU A 11 -6.32 -22.27 6.35
C GLU A 11 -6.69 -20.80 6.48
N ILE A 12 -5.88 -19.90 5.93
CA ILE A 12 -6.18 -18.46 5.86
C ILE A 12 -7.54 -18.21 5.22
N LYS A 13 -7.82 -18.80 4.06
CA LYS A 13 -9.12 -18.65 3.38
C LYS A 13 -10.29 -19.19 4.18
N LYS A 14 -10.07 -20.20 5.02
CA LYS A 14 -11.09 -20.72 5.95
C LYS A 14 -11.36 -19.69 7.05
N GLU A 15 -10.33 -19.12 7.68
CA GLU A 15 -10.48 -18.06 8.67
C GLU A 15 -11.19 -16.83 8.09
N LEU A 16 -10.82 -16.40 6.86
CA LEU A 16 -11.49 -15.27 6.19
C LEU A 16 -12.99 -15.53 5.99
N ARG A 17 -13.39 -16.75 5.59
CA ARG A 17 -14.81 -17.08 5.45
C ARG A 17 -15.57 -17.06 6.77
N LEU A 18 -14.93 -17.50 7.86
CA LEU A 18 -15.54 -17.47 9.19
C LEU A 18 -15.68 -16.05 9.75
N ALA A 19 -14.80 -15.13 9.33
CA ALA A 19 -14.79 -13.75 9.78
C ALA A 19 -15.58 -12.79 8.87
N MET A 20 -16.25 -13.29 7.80
CA MET A 20 -16.86 -12.43 6.80
C MET A 20 -18.00 -11.59 7.36
N ASN A 21 -18.10 -10.34 6.83
CA ASN A 21 -19.15 -9.39 7.13
C ASN A 21 -19.76 -8.87 5.82
N GLY A 22 -20.91 -9.41 5.47
CA GLY A 22 -21.61 -9.06 4.21
C GLY A 22 -22.06 -7.61 4.15
N VAL A 23 -22.39 -6.98 5.29
CA VAL A 23 -22.81 -5.57 5.35
C VAL A 23 -21.61 -4.68 4.97
N VAL A 24 -20.45 -4.89 5.60
CA VAL A 24 -19.23 -4.13 5.30
C VAL A 24 -18.80 -4.36 3.85
N SER A 25 -18.84 -5.60 3.36
CA SER A 25 -18.53 -5.91 1.95
C SER A 25 -19.46 -5.14 0.98
N SER A 26 -20.74 -5.05 1.28
CA SER A 26 -21.71 -4.29 0.47
C SER A 26 -21.39 -2.79 0.48
N ILE A 27 -21.10 -2.22 1.64
CA ILE A 27 -20.69 -0.81 1.78
C ILE A 27 -19.42 -0.53 0.96
N GLN A 28 -18.41 -1.36 1.07
CA GLN A 28 -17.16 -1.21 0.33
C GLN A 28 -17.38 -1.23 -1.19
N ARG A 29 -18.25 -2.10 -1.70
CA ARG A 29 -18.63 -2.12 -3.13
C ARG A 29 -19.34 -0.84 -3.55
N ASN A 30 -20.21 -0.29 -2.72
CA ASN A 30 -20.90 0.97 -3.00
C ASN A 30 -19.93 2.16 -3.08
N TYR A 31 -18.78 2.07 -2.40
CA TYR A 31 -17.67 3.03 -2.52
C TYR A 31 -16.70 2.72 -3.68
N GLY A 32 -17.06 1.79 -4.57
CA GLY A 32 -16.29 1.51 -5.78
C GLY A 32 -15.17 0.48 -5.62
N LEU A 33 -15.05 -0.19 -4.48
CA LEU A 33 -14.07 -1.24 -4.26
C LEU A 33 -14.55 -2.58 -4.87
N ASN A 34 -14.50 -2.67 -6.19
CA ASN A 34 -15.05 -3.79 -6.97
C ASN A 34 -14.06 -4.96 -7.09
N TYR A 35 -13.62 -5.51 -5.96
CA TYR A 35 -12.86 -6.76 -5.96
C TYR A 35 -13.71 -7.93 -6.45
N LYS A 36 -13.09 -8.93 -7.07
CA LYS A 36 -13.80 -10.16 -7.44
C LYS A 36 -14.43 -10.84 -6.22
N ILE A 37 -13.69 -10.90 -5.12
CA ILE A 37 -14.15 -11.39 -3.82
C ILE A 37 -13.73 -10.37 -2.76
N ASN A 38 -14.67 -10.05 -1.88
CA ASN A 38 -14.48 -9.17 -0.73
C ASN A 38 -15.31 -9.73 0.43
N PHE A 39 -14.64 -10.15 1.48
CA PHE A 39 -15.28 -10.69 2.69
C PHE A 39 -15.76 -9.60 3.65
N GLY A 40 -15.37 -8.34 3.46
CA GLY A 40 -15.77 -7.21 4.32
C GLY A 40 -15.13 -7.26 5.71
N ILE A 41 -13.94 -7.81 5.83
CA ILE A 41 -13.24 -7.93 7.12
C ILE A 41 -12.49 -6.62 7.39
N GLU A 42 -12.68 -6.07 8.58
CA GLU A 42 -12.00 -4.86 9.03
C GLU A 42 -10.51 -5.09 9.29
N ILE A 43 -9.70 -4.05 9.12
CA ILE A 43 -8.23 -4.14 9.25
C ILE A 43 -7.76 -4.68 10.59
N PRO A 44 -8.33 -4.28 11.77
CA PRO A 44 -7.89 -4.86 13.05
C PRO A 44 -8.07 -6.38 13.10
N ARG A 45 -9.17 -6.89 12.54
CA ARG A 45 -9.42 -8.33 12.49
C ARG A 45 -8.47 -9.04 11.52
N LEU A 46 -8.15 -8.43 10.37
CA LEU A 46 -7.15 -8.95 9.43
C LEU A 46 -5.76 -9.03 10.06
N LYS A 47 -5.35 -8.01 10.82
CA LYS A 47 -4.10 -8.05 11.58
C LYS A 47 -4.10 -9.16 12.62
N GLY A 48 -5.23 -9.41 13.29
CA GLY A 48 -5.40 -10.52 14.20
C GLY A 48 -5.26 -11.89 13.50
N ILE A 49 -5.80 -12.05 12.30
CA ILE A 49 -5.59 -13.25 11.48
C ILE A 49 -4.12 -13.39 11.09
N ALA A 50 -3.50 -12.31 10.60
CA ALA A 50 -2.09 -12.33 10.21
C ALA A 50 -1.17 -12.76 11.36
N SER A 51 -1.46 -12.35 12.61
CA SER A 51 -0.63 -12.71 13.78
C SER A 51 -0.61 -14.19 14.12
N ASN A 52 -1.52 -15.00 13.56
CA ASN A 52 -1.51 -16.45 13.73
C ASN A 52 -0.52 -17.16 12.78
N PHE A 53 0.10 -16.42 11.86
CA PHE A 53 1.02 -16.96 10.86
C PHE A 53 2.37 -16.26 10.94
N GLU A 54 3.44 -17.01 10.74
CA GLU A 54 4.77 -16.44 10.59
C GLU A 54 4.87 -15.69 9.24
N LYS A 55 5.67 -14.62 9.24
CA LYS A 55 5.99 -13.90 8.00
C LYS A 55 6.76 -14.83 7.06
N ASP A 56 6.27 -14.95 5.84
CA ASP A 56 6.80 -15.88 4.84
C ASP A 56 6.60 -15.25 3.44
N GLU A 57 7.70 -15.08 2.73
CA GLU A 57 7.72 -14.43 1.41
C GLU A 57 6.89 -15.20 0.37
N GLU A 58 7.03 -16.52 0.34
CA GLU A 58 6.30 -17.36 -0.63
C GLU A 58 4.80 -17.37 -0.33
N LEU A 59 4.42 -17.43 0.94
CA LEU A 59 3.03 -17.31 1.37
C LEU A 59 2.46 -15.94 0.98
N ALA A 60 3.19 -14.86 1.25
CA ALA A 60 2.75 -13.51 0.92
C ALA A 60 2.58 -13.32 -0.60
N LYS A 61 3.57 -13.75 -1.40
CA LYS A 61 3.47 -13.73 -2.86
C LYS A 61 2.29 -14.56 -3.39
N ARG A 62 2.05 -15.73 -2.80
CA ARG A 62 0.94 -16.60 -3.19
C ARG A 62 -0.42 -15.98 -2.87
N LEU A 63 -0.57 -15.33 -1.72
CA LEU A 63 -1.79 -14.58 -1.35
C LEU A 63 -2.00 -13.36 -2.25
N TRP A 64 -0.92 -12.65 -2.63
CA TRP A 64 -1.00 -11.48 -3.50
C TRP A 64 -1.59 -11.80 -4.87
N GLN A 65 -1.38 -12.99 -5.41
CA GLN A 65 -1.92 -13.43 -6.70
C GLN A 65 -3.45 -13.59 -6.70
N ASP A 66 -4.07 -13.75 -5.52
CA ASP A 66 -5.51 -13.90 -5.42
C ASP A 66 -6.22 -12.55 -5.62
N ASN A 67 -7.26 -12.52 -6.46
CA ASN A 67 -8.11 -11.33 -6.60
C ASN A 67 -9.18 -11.28 -5.49
N ILE A 68 -8.69 -11.32 -4.26
CA ILE A 68 -9.45 -11.25 -3.01
C ILE A 68 -8.84 -10.12 -2.19
N ARG A 69 -9.66 -9.14 -1.78
CA ARG A 69 -9.24 -7.96 -1.01
C ARG A 69 -8.39 -8.35 0.21
N GLU A 70 -8.93 -9.23 1.02
CA GLU A 70 -8.31 -9.66 2.27
C GLU A 70 -7.01 -10.44 2.06
N CYS A 71 -6.90 -11.23 0.98
CA CYS A 71 -5.66 -11.91 0.64
C CYS A 71 -4.55 -10.91 0.27
N LYS A 72 -4.87 -9.84 -0.48
CA LYS A 72 -3.89 -8.80 -0.78
C LYS A 72 -3.44 -8.04 0.48
N MET A 73 -4.37 -7.73 1.40
CA MET A 73 -4.04 -7.14 2.70
C MET A 73 -3.14 -8.05 3.55
N LEU A 74 -3.48 -9.33 3.65
CA LEU A 74 -2.67 -10.31 4.38
C LEU A 74 -1.30 -10.53 3.73
N ALA A 75 -1.19 -10.49 2.41
CA ALA A 75 0.07 -10.52 1.70
C ALA A 75 1.02 -9.40 2.18
N ILE A 76 0.50 -8.16 2.31
CA ILE A 76 1.26 -7.03 2.82
C ILE A 76 1.72 -7.27 4.28
N PHE A 77 0.83 -7.78 5.14
CA PHE A 77 1.13 -7.98 6.55
C PHE A 77 2.10 -9.15 6.81
N LEU A 78 2.06 -10.18 5.96
CA LEU A 78 2.87 -11.40 6.09
C LEU A 78 4.20 -11.33 5.33
N MET A 79 4.45 -10.27 4.53
CA MET A 79 5.72 -10.10 3.85
C MET A 79 6.84 -9.83 4.87
N PRO A 80 7.97 -10.57 4.82
CA PRO A 80 9.15 -10.26 5.63
C PRO A 80 9.81 -8.95 5.18
N GLU A 81 10.37 -8.19 6.12
CA GLU A 81 11.02 -6.90 5.81
C GLU A 81 12.21 -7.03 4.87
N SER A 82 12.95 -8.14 4.98
CA SER A 82 14.08 -8.46 4.07
C SER A 82 13.69 -8.59 2.60
N SER A 83 12.40 -8.84 2.31
CA SER A 83 11.88 -9.06 0.95
C SER A 83 11.13 -7.85 0.37
N TYR A 84 11.02 -6.74 1.12
CA TYR A 84 10.25 -5.57 0.69
C TYR A 84 10.71 -5.00 -0.64
N ALA A 85 12.01 -4.83 -0.83
CA ALA A 85 12.57 -4.27 -2.06
C ALA A 85 12.26 -5.13 -3.31
N GLY A 86 12.19 -6.45 -3.12
CA GLY A 86 11.92 -7.40 -4.21
C GLY A 86 10.49 -7.38 -4.75
N VAL A 87 9.53 -6.79 -4.01
CA VAL A 87 8.11 -6.77 -4.40
C VAL A 87 7.55 -5.37 -4.61
N ALA A 88 8.24 -4.33 -4.15
CA ALA A 88 7.71 -2.97 -4.05
C ALA A 88 7.09 -2.47 -5.36
N GLU A 89 7.85 -2.39 -6.43
CA GLU A 89 7.39 -1.83 -7.71
C GLU A 89 6.34 -2.72 -8.40
N GLN A 90 6.53 -4.04 -8.34
CA GLN A 90 5.54 -4.97 -8.86
C GLN A 90 4.20 -4.81 -8.13
N TRP A 91 4.21 -4.70 -6.81
CA TRP A 91 2.97 -4.57 -6.05
C TRP A 91 2.30 -3.20 -6.18
N ILE A 92 3.08 -2.13 -6.44
CA ILE A 92 2.50 -0.83 -6.84
C ILE A 92 1.77 -0.98 -8.18
N ALA A 93 2.41 -1.58 -9.19
CA ALA A 93 1.84 -1.77 -10.53
C ALA A 93 0.57 -2.63 -10.51
N GLU A 94 0.52 -3.64 -9.64
CA GLU A 94 -0.57 -4.59 -9.53
C GLU A 94 -1.64 -4.22 -8.48
N ALA A 95 -1.45 -3.12 -7.72
CA ALA A 95 -2.41 -2.67 -6.72
C ALA A 95 -3.73 -2.23 -7.41
N PRO A 96 -4.88 -2.85 -7.06
CA PRO A 96 -6.12 -2.57 -7.79
C PRO A 96 -6.81 -1.26 -7.37
N PHE A 97 -6.59 -0.82 -6.13
CA PHE A 97 -7.23 0.34 -5.53
C PHE A 97 -6.30 1.05 -4.55
N THR A 98 -6.58 2.34 -4.31
CA THR A 98 -5.84 3.17 -3.33
C THR A 98 -5.84 2.57 -1.93
N GLU A 99 -6.88 1.86 -1.52
CA GLU A 99 -6.93 1.16 -0.22
C GLU A 99 -5.76 0.17 -0.04
N ILE A 100 -5.44 -0.61 -1.07
CA ILE A 100 -4.26 -1.51 -1.04
C ILE A 100 -2.97 -0.70 -1.04
N ALA A 101 -2.92 0.36 -1.86
CA ALA A 101 -1.77 1.25 -1.95
C ALA A 101 -1.46 1.92 -0.60
N ASP A 102 -2.48 2.35 0.16
CA ASP A 102 -2.30 2.94 1.50
C ASP A 102 -1.60 1.98 2.46
N HIS A 103 -2.03 0.73 2.49
CA HIS A 103 -1.37 -0.27 3.34
C HIS A 103 0.01 -0.65 2.82
N LEU A 104 0.20 -0.69 1.51
CA LEU A 104 1.49 -0.96 0.88
C LEU A 104 2.50 0.15 1.25
N THR A 105 2.11 1.42 1.14
CA THR A 105 2.95 2.56 1.50
C THR A 105 3.32 2.55 2.98
N MET A 106 2.34 2.33 3.86
CA MET A 106 2.53 2.35 5.30
C MET A 106 3.40 1.19 5.81
N VAL A 107 3.21 -0.02 5.29
CA VAL A 107 3.81 -1.25 5.84
C VAL A 107 5.13 -1.59 5.17
N ILE A 108 5.23 -1.38 3.86
CA ILE A 108 6.35 -1.80 3.02
C ILE A 108 7.17 -0.61 2.51
N LEU A 109 6.55 0.28 1.71
CA LEU A 109 7.31 1.26 0.93
C LEU A 109 8.03 2.29 1.80
N SER A 110 7.39 2.76 2.88
CA SER A 110 8.02 3.72 3.82
C SER A 110 9.13 3.12 4.69
N LYS A 111 9.38 1.83 4.57
CA LYS A 111 10.44 1.11 5.31
C LYS A 111 11.57 0.64 4.41
N LEU A 112 11.53 0.93 3.13
CA LEU A 112 12.63 0.64 2.23
C LEU A 112 13.86 1.45 2.64
N PRO A 113 15.08 0.91 2.52
CA PRO A 113 16.30 1.64 2.86
C PRO A 113 16.48 2.94 2.09
N ASP A 114 16.00 2.97 0.84
CA ASP A 114 16.06 4.08 -0.11
C ASP A 114 14.68 4.71 -0.37
N ALA A 115 13.78 4.65 0.62
CA ALA A 115 12.36 5.02 0.47
C ALA A 115 12.18 6.44 -0.08
N ALA A 116 12.97 7.43 0.38
CA ALA A 116 12.87 8.81 -0.11
C ALA A 116 13.22 8.91 -1.60
N ALA A 117 14.35 8.34 -2.01
CA ALA A 117 14.79 8.36 -3.40
C ALA A 117 13.79 7.66 -4.33
N LYS A 118 13.29 6.48 -3.91
CA LYS A 118 12.24 5.76 -4.65
C LYS A 118 10.93 6.52 -4.73
N ALA A 119 10.49 7.14 -3.63
CA ALA A 119 9.28 7.94 -3.62
C ALA A 119 9.37 9.13 -4.59
N ILE A 120 10.52 9.80 -4.67
CA ILE A 120 10.78 10.86 -5.66
C ILE A 120 10.72 10.33 -7.09
N GLN A 121 11.22 9.14 -7.37
CA GLN A 121 11.08 8.50 -8.68
C GLN A 121 9.60 8.17 -8.99
N TRP A 122 8.85 7.66 -8.01
CA TRP A 122 7.45 7.28 -8.19
C TRP A 122 6.52 8.48 -8.40
N ILE A 123 6.76 9.64 -7.76
CA ILE A 123 5.93 10.84 -8.01
C ILE A 123 6.10 11.38 -9.44
N GLN A 124 7.21 11.08 -10.11
CA GLN A 124 7.44 11.42 -11.52
C GLN A 124 6.74 10.45 -12.49
N ASN A 125 6.36 9.26 -12.02
CA ASN A 125 5.68 8.25 -12.83
C ASN A 125 4.16 8.43 -12.77
N SER A 126 3.53 8.72 -13.92
CA SER A 126 2.07 8.91 -14.02
C SER A 126 1.28 7.61 -14.20
N GLU A 127 1.94 6.48 -14.37
CA GLU A 127 1.27 5.19 -14.59
C GLU A 127 0.65 4.63 -13.31
N GLY A 128 -0.51 4.01 -13.44
CA GLY A 128 -1.18 3.28 -12.37
C GLY A 128 -1.25 4.08 -11.06
N LEU A 129 -0.81 3.47 -9.98
CA LEU A 129 -0.77 4.07 -8.63
C LEU A 129 0.64 4.54 -8.21
N PHE A 130 1.64 4.56 -9.10
CA PHE A 130 3.01 4.97 -8.74
C PHE A 130 3.05 6.37 -8.10
N ARG A 131 2.49 7.38 -8.77
CA ARG A 131 2.48 8.76 -8.27
C ARG A 131 1.75 8.87 -6.92
N TYR A 132 0.65 8.17 -6.77
CA TYR A 132 -0.08 8.08 -5.50
C TYR A 132 0.78 7.48 -4.39
N CYS A 133 1.39 6.32 -4.64
CA CYS A 133 2.27 5.64 -3.70
C CYS A 133 3.50 6.50 -3.34
N GLY A 134 4.05 7.23 -4.31
CA GLY A 134 5.16 8.15 -4.07
C GLY A 134 4.79 9.22 -3.04
N PHE A 135 3.70 9.97 -3.25
CA PHE A 135 3.25 10.99 -2.31
C PHE A 135 2.88 10.41 -0.94
N MET A 136 2.18 9.29 -0.90
CA MET A 136 1.83 8.65 0.37
C MET A 136 3.05 8.12 1.12
N THR A 137 4.07 7.62 0.41
CA THR A 137 5.34 7.23 1.02
C THR A 137 6.05 8.44 1.62
N LEU A 138 6.12 9.56 0.89
CA LEU A 138 6.68 10.83 1.40
C LEU A 138 5.92 11.31 2.64
N THR A 139 4.58 11.27 2.63
CA THR A 139 3.76 11.56 3.81
C THR A 139 4.22 10.77 5.04
N HIS A 140 4.43 9.45 4.87
CA HIS A 140 4.89 8.62 5.99
C HIS A 140 6.32 8.92 6.42
N LEU A 141 7.19 9.34 5.51
CA LEU A 141 8.56 9.73 5.81
C LEU A 141 8.62 11.07 6.54
N PHE A 142 7.90 12.09 6.06
CA PHE A 142 7.81 13.41 6.72
C PHE A 142 7.25 13.30 8.13
N ARG A 143 6.19 12.53 8.35
CA ARG A 143 5.67 12.25 9.70
C ARG A 143 6.66 11.57 10.65
N LYS A 144 7.76 11.05 10.14
CA LYS A 144 8.88 10.49 10.93
C LYS A 144 10.08 11.43 11.01
N GLY A 145 9.97 12.67 10.50
CA GLY A 145 11.04 13.65 10.47
C GLY A 145 12.16 13.30 9.46
N VAL A 146 11.84 12.56 8.39
CA VAL A 146 12.84 12.24 7.35
C VAL A 146 12.89 13.41 6.36
N ALA A 147 14.02 14.13 6.33
CA ALA A 147 14.27 15.20 5.39
C ALA A 147 14.66 14.67 4.00
N LEU A 148 14.33 15.43 2.97
CA LEU A 148 14.81 15.22 1.59
C LEU A 148 16.18 15.91 1.43
N ASP A 149 17.02 15.38 0.54
CA ASP A 149 18.17 16.14 0.07
C ASP A 149 17.72 17.26 -0.89
N LYS A 150 18.64 18.21 -1.20
CA LYS A 150 18.31 19.39 -2.00
C LYS A 150 17.79 19.08 -3.41
N GLU A 151 18.26 18.02 -4.03
CA GLU A 151 17.81 17.60 -5.37
C GLU A 151 16.41 17.00 -5.29
N GLN A 152 16.20 16.08 -4.35
CA GLN A 152 14.90 15.46 -4.07
C GLN A 152 13.84 16.50 -3.72
N GLU A 153 14.19 17.46 -2.87
CA GLU A 153 13.32 18.57 -2.46
C GLU A 153 12.91 19.43 -3.65
N SER A 154 13.87 19.82 -4.50
CA SER A 154 13.60 20.60 -5.70
C SER A 154 12.61 19.92 -6.64
N ILE A 155 12.79 18.60 -6.87
CA ILE A 155 11.88 17.79 -7.70
C ILE A 155 10.49 17.71 -7.05
N TYR A 156 10.44 17.44 -5.75
CA TYR A 156 9.20 17.30 -4.99
C TYR A 156 8.36 18.59 -5.06
N LEU A 157 8.96 19.73 -4.74
CA LEU A 157 8.29 21.03 -4.74
C LEU A 157 7.82 21.43 -6.14
N ALA A 158 8.64 21.19 -7.18
CA ALA A 158 8.25 21.48 -8.56
C ALA A 158 7.01 20.66 -8.98
N ILE A 159 6.98 19.35 -8.71
CA ILE A 159 5.84 18.49 -9.07
C ILE A 159 4.60 18.86 -8.25
N THR A 160 4.76 19.13 -6.95
CA THR A 160 3.63 19.45 -6.07
C THR A 160 2.99 20.79 -6.44
N LYS A 161 3.79 21.80 -6.83
CA LYS A 161 3.31 23.11 -7.26
C LYS A 161 2.38 23.03 -8.47
N ASP A 162 2.70 22.16 -9.43
CA ASP A 162 1.98 22.05 -10.67
C ASP A 162 0.96 20.87 -10.68
N ILE A 163 0.72 20.26 -9.53
CA ILE A 163 -0.06 19.00 -9.45
C ILE A 163 -1.49 19.14 -9.97
N GLU A 164 -2.19 20.24 -9.71
CA GLU A 164 -3.56 20.47 -10.19
C GLU A 164 -3.65 20.64 -11.70
N THR A 165 -2.60 21.12 -12.35
CA THR A 165 -2.56 21.33 -13.79
C THR A 165 -2.08 20.10 -14.57
N THR A 166 -1.28 19.24 -13.91
CA THR A 166 -0.64 18.08 -14.54
C THR A 166 -1.29 16.75 -14.20
N GLU A 167 -2.21 16.73 -13.21
CA GLU A 167 -2.86 15.50 -12.74
C GLU A 167 -4.38 15.66 -12.68
N SER A 168 -5.11 14.70 -13.23
CA SER A 168 -6.57 14.69 -13.25
C SER A 168 -7.20 13.82 -12.12
N ARG A 169 -6.42 12.89 -11.55
CA ARG A 169 -6.90 11.95 -10.54
C ARG A 169 -6.93 12.63 -9.16
N LYS A 170 -8.14 12.88 -8.66
CA LYS A 170 -8.35 13.54 -7.35
C LYS A 170 -7.59 12.86 -6.20
N SER A 171 -7.49 11.53 -6.20
CA SER A 171 -6.77 10.80 -5.16
C SER A 171 -5.27 11.15 -5.13
N VAL A 172 -4.65 11.34 -6.30
CA VAL A 172 -3.24 11.72 -6.40
C VAL A 172 -3.03 13.17 -5.95
N ILE A 173 -3.91 14.09 -6.37
CA ILE A 173 -3.87 15.50 -5.95
C ILE A 173 -4.00 15.59 -4.41
N MET A 174 -4.96 14.87 -3.83
CA MET A 174 -5.13 14.83 -2.37
C MET A 174 -3.93 14.22 -1.65
N ALA A 175 -3.31 13.18 -2.22
CA ALA A 175 -2.09 12.60 -1.65
C ALA A 175 -0.90 13.60 -1.68
N ALA A 176 -0.78 14.38 -2.77
CA ALA A 176 0.22 15.44 -2.88
C ALA A 176 0.03 16.52 -1.81
N TYR A 177 -1.20 17.02 -1.64
CA TYR A 177 -1.49 18.01 -0.59
C TYR A 177 -1.30 17.47 0.83
N ASN A 178 -1.67 16.21 1.06
CA ASN A 178 -1.42 15.57 2.35
C ASN A 178 0.08 15.49 2.65
N SER A 179 0.89 15.13 1.65
CA SER A 179 2.35 15.09 1.82
C SER A 179 2.93 16.49 2.07
N LEU A 180 2.41 17.52 1.38
CA LEU A 180 2.88 18.91 1.54
C LEU A 180 2.54 19.45 2.94
N GLY A 181 1.35 19.14 3.48
CA GLY A 181 0.99 19.53 4.84
C GLY A 181 1.99 19.01 5.86
N HIS A 182 2.40 17.75 5.77
CA HIS A 182 3.40 17.18 6.68
C HIS A 182 4.84 17.63 6.40
N TYR A 183 5.15 18.05 5.18
CA TYR A 183 6.45 18.64 4.85
C TYR A 183 6.63 20.04 5.49
N CYS A 184 5.57 20.87 5.48
CA CYS A 184 5.63 22.22 6.05
C CYS A 184 5.57 22.23 7.59
N ASP A 185 4.97 21.21 8.24
CA ASP A 185 4.90 21.13 9.71
C ASP A 185 6.28 20.90 10.36
N ASP A 186 7.29 20.45 9.60
CA ASP A 186 8.66 20.20 10.09
C ASP A 186 9.56 21.47 10.04
N GLU A 187 9.06 22.61 9.50
CA GLU A 187 9.82 23.87 9.41
C GLU A 187 9.55 24.86 10.59
N GLU A 188 8.68 24.51 11.56
CA GLU A 188 8.43 25.30 12.77
C GLU A 188 9.18 24.72 13.99
#